data_f3e993ba3b6af864e8bd28776538d685
#
_entry.id   f3e993ba3b6af864e8bd28776538d685
#
_cell.length_a   1.000
_cell.length_b   1.000
_cell.length_c   1.000
_cell.angle_alpha   90.00
_cell.angle_beta   90.00
_cell.angle_gamma   90.00
#
_symmetry.space_group_name_H-M   'P 1'
#
loop_
_entity.id
_entity.type
_entity.pdbx_description
1 polymer ?
#
loop_
_entity_poly.entity_id
_entity_poly.type
_entity_poly.pdbx_seq_one_letter_code
_entity_poly.pdbx_strand_id
1 'polypeptide(L)'
;MVKVAINGFGRIGRLAFRQMFGAEGYDVVAINDLTDPKMLANLLKYDTAQGGYCGKIGETTHTVEAGEGCIVVDGKTIKIYKEADASKLPWGEIGVDVVLECTGFYCSKDKSQAHIDAGAKKVVISAPAGNDLKTIVFSVNEDTLTADDTIISAASCTTNCLAPMADTLNKYAEIQSGIMSTIHAYTGDQMILDGPHRKGDYRRARAGAANIVPNSTGAAKAIGLVIPELNGKLIGSAQRVPVPTGSTTILTAVVKGTDVTVDGINAAMKAAASASYGYNEDPIVSSDVIGMTYGSLFDATQTMVSKIADDLYEVQVVSWYDNENSYTSQMVRTIKYFAEL
;
A
#
# COMPACT_ATOMS: atom_id res chain seq x y z
N MET A 1 -5.05 3.01 -23.11
CA MET A 1 -5.56 2.66 -21.77
C MET A 1 -5.00 1.29 -21.40
N VAL A 2 -4.46 1.18 -20.20
CA VAL A 2 -3.91 -0.06 -19.64
C VAL A 2 -5.06 -0.98 -19.23
N LYS A 3 -5.11 -2.18 -19.83
CA LYS A 3 -6.11 -3.20 -19.45
C LYS A 3 -5.67 -3.93 -18.19
N VAL A 4 -6.40 -3.71 -17.10
CA VAL A 4 -6.09 -4.27 -15.78
C VAL A 4 -7.09 -5.36 -15.41
N ALA A 5 -6.60 -6.52 -15.01
CA ALA A 5 -7.38 -7.54 -14.31
C ALA A 5 -7.02 -7.53 -12.82
N ILE A 6 -8.02 -7.69 -11.95
CA ILE A 6 -7.83 -7.73 -10.50
C ILE A 6 -8.03 -9.18 -10.02
N ASN A 7 -6.99 -9.79 -9.48
CA ASN A 7 -7.06 -11.10 -8.85
C ASN A 7 -7.17 -10.95 -7.33
N GLY A 8 -8.36 -11.22 -6.79
CA GLY A 8 -8.73 -10.95 -5.40
C GLY A 8 -9.44 -9.60 -5.20
N PHE A 9 -10.75 -9.65 -4.96
CA PHE A 9 -11.58 -8.46 -4.80
C PHE A 9 -11.88 -8.17 -3.31
N GLY A 10 -10.84 -8.35 -2.47
CA GLY A 10 -10.80 -7.98 -1.06
C GLY A 10 -10.74 -6.46 -0.86
N ARG A 11 -10.26 -6.01 0.32
CA ARG A 11 -10.13 -4.58 0.65
C ARG A 11 -9.35 -3.82 -0.42
N ILE A 12 -8.12 -4.26 -0.70
CA ILE A 12 -7.21 -3.57 -1.63
C ILE A 12 -7.70 -3.66 -3.07
N GLY A 13 -8.17 -4.83 -3.52
CA GLY A 13 -8.71 -4.98 -4.88
C GLY A 13 -9.92 -4.07 -5.15
N ARG A 14 -10.83 -3.91 -4.17
CA ARG A 14 -11.96 -2.99 -4.31
C ARG A 14 -11.55 -1.52 -4.32
N LEU A 15 -10.59 -1.13 -3.49
CA LEU A 15 -10.10 0.26 -3.50
C LEU A 15 -9.31 0.57 -4.78
N ALA A 16 -8.53 -0.37 -5.29
CA ALA A 16 -7.87 -0.23 -6.59
C ALA A 16 -8.90 -0.09 -7.72
N PHE A 17 -9.96 -0.91 -7.69
CA PHE A 17 -11.07 -0.78 -8.63
C PHE A 17 -11.69 0.63 -8.58
N ARG A 18 -12.01 1.14 -7.39
CA ARG A 18 -12.60 2.48 -7.21
C ARG A 18 -11.72 3.59 -7.79
N GLN A 19 -10.40 3.45 -7.70
CA GLN A 19 -9.45 4.46 -8.20
C GLN A 19 -9.19 4.34 -9.71
N MET A 20 -9.30 3.14 -10.29
CA MET A 20 -9.03 2.92 -11.71
C MET A 20 -10.30 2.98 -12.58
N PHE A 21 -11.47 2.64 -12.02
CA PHE A 21 -12.71 2.60 -12.79
C PHE A 21 -13.13 4.01 -13.22
N GLY A 22 -13.22 4.23 -14.53
CA GLY A 22 -13.52 5.54 -15.11
C GLY A 22 -12.36 6.55 -15.10
N ALA A 23 -11.22 6.21 -14.50
CA ALA A 23 -10.04 7.08 -14.50
C ALA A 23 -9.28 7.01 -15.84
N GLU A 24 -8.71 8.15 -16.23
CA GLU A 24 -7.93 8.25 -17.46
C GLU A 24 -6.68 7.34 -17.42
N GLY A 25 -6.49 6.57 -18.47
CA GLY A 25 -5.35 5.69 -18.63
C GLY A 25 -5.61 4.23 -18.21
N TYR A 26 -6.73 3.94 -17.53
CA TYR A 26 -7.05 2.59 -17.06
C TYR A 26 -8.33 2.03 -17.69
N ASP A 27 -8.34 0.72 -17.87
CA ASP A 27 -9.52 -0.06 -18.22
C ASP A 27 -9.55 -1.36 -17.38
N VAL A 28 -10.38 -1.38 -16.33
CA VAL A 28 -10.59 -2.62 -15.55
C VAL A 28 -11.47 -3.54 -16.36
N VAL A 29 -10.87 -4.63 -16.88
CA VAL A 29 -11.53 -5.55 -17.82
C VAL A 29 -12.11 -6.80 -17.17
N ALA A 30 -11.56 -7.21 -16.01
CA ALA A 30 -12.00 -8.41 -15.31
C ALA A 30 -11.62 -8.41 -13.84
N ILE A 31 -12.36 -9.21 -13.08
CA ILE A 31 -12.07 -9.56 -11.68
C ILE A 31 -12.02 -11.08 -11.59
N ASN A 32 -11.12 -11.63 -10.79
CA ASN A 32 -11.17 -13.01 -10.32
C ASN A 32 -11.30 -13.03 -8.80
N ASP A 33 -12.35 -13.67 -8.31
CA ASP A 33 -12.58 -13.89 -6.86
C ASP A 33 -13.49 -15.08 -6.66
N LEU A 34 -13.24 -15.90 -5.65
CA LEU A 34 -14.03 -17.12 -5.37
C LEU A 34 -15.37 -16.82 -4.70
N THR A 35 -15.58 -15.59 -4.26
CA THR A 35 -16.79 -15.11 -3.59
C THR A 35 -17.92 -14.89 -4.59
N ASP A 36 -19.15 -14.99 -4.12
CA ASP A 36 -20.36 -14.75 -4.93
C ASP A 36 -20.44 -13.29 -5.40
N PRO A 37 -20.80 -13.02 -6.67
CA PRO A 37 -20.91 -11.66 -7.21
C PRO A 37 -21.83 -10.72 -6.43
N LYS A 38 -22.92 -11.23 -5.82
CA LYS A 38 -23.81 -10.42 -4.99
C LYS A 38 -23.11 -9.90 -3.75
N MET A 39 -22.28 -10.74 -3.11
CA MET A 39 -21.49 -10.32 -1.95
C MET A 39 -20.44 -9.30 -2.38
N LEU A 40 -19.73 -9.51 -3.50
CA LEU A 40 -18.71 -8.58 -4.00
C LEU A 40 -19.32 -7.23 -4.37
N ALA A 41 -20.47 -7.20 -5.05
CA ALA A 41 -21.19 -5.98 -5.35
C ALA A 41 -21.63 -5.23 -4.08
N ASN A 42 -22.16 -5.95 -3.08
CA ASN A 42 -22.54 -5.36 -1.79
C ASN A 42 -21.32 -4.72 -1.07
N LEU A 43 -20.18 -5.41 -1.04
CA LEU A 43 -18.96 -4.92 -0.40
C LEU A 43 -18.27 -3.81 -1.21
N LEU A 44 -18.49 -3.72 -2.52
CA LEU A 44 -18.07 -2.56 -3.31
C LEU A 44 -18.95 -1.35 -3.02
N LYS A 45 -20.26 -1.58 -2.89
CA LYS A 45 -21.26 -0.54 -2.66
C LYS A 45 -21.12 0.11 -1.29
N TYR A 46 -20.92 -0.69 -0.25
CA TYR A 46 -20.84 -0.25 1.14
C TYR A 46 -19.48 -0.56 1.74
N ASP A 47 -18.86 0.44 2.35
CA ASP A 47 -17.56 0.32 3.00
C ASP A 47 -17.54 1.14 4.29
N THR A 48 -17.33 0.46 5.42
CA THR A 48 -17.34 1.11 6.74
C THR A 48 -16.13 2.02 6.94
N ALA A 49 -14.96 1.61 6.44
CA ALA A 49 -13.71 2.35 6.67
C ALA A 49 -13.50 3.49 5.67
N GLN A 50 -13.90 3.27 4.39
CA GLN A 50 -13.59 4.19 3.28
C GLN A 50 -14.84 4.90 2.74
N GLY A 51 -16.00 4.72 3.37
CA GLY A 51 -17.26 5.24 2.87
C GLY A 51 -17.85 4.49 1.67
N GLY A 52 -19.15 4.64 1.45
CA GLY A 52 -19.85 3.96 0.35
C GLY A 52 -19.39 4.47 -1.03
N TYR A 53 -19.13 3.53 -1.95
CA TYR A 53 -18.78 3.89 -3.34
C TYR A 53 -19.95 4.51 -4.09
N CYS A 54 -21.17 4.15 -3.73
CA CYS A 54 -22.40 4.70 -4.32
C CYS A 54 -22.87 6.02 -3.66
N GLY A 55 -22.10 6.60 -2.77
CA GLY A 55 -22.50 7.76 -1.96
C GLY A 55 -23.26 7.36 -0.69
N LYS A 56 -23.81 8.34 0.01
CA LYS A 56 -24.67 8.13 1.18
C LYS A 56 -26.04 7.64 0.74
N ILE A 57 -26.83 7.05 1.67
CA ILE A 57 -28.21 6.69 1.38
C ILE A 57 -29.01 7.94 0.96
N GLY A 58 -29.61 7.87 -0.22
CA GLY A 58 -30.31 9.01 -0.85
C GLY A 58 -29.48 9.80 -1.85
N GLU A 59 -28.17 9.52 -1.94
CA GLU A 59 -27.27 10.05 -2.97
C GLU A 59 -26.85 8.92 -3.90
N THR A 60 -26.54 9.22 -5.14
CA THR A 60 -26.00 8.24 -6.10
C THR A 60 -24.80 8.86 -6.82
N THR A 61 -23.60 8.49 -6.39
CA THR A 61 -22.33 8.82 -7.07
C THR A 61 -21.98 7.78 -8.12
N HIS A 62 -22.21 6.50 -7.79
CA HIS A 62 -22.05 5.36 -8.68
C HIS A 62 -23.19 4.37 -8.51
N THR A 63 -23.54 3.64 -9.56
CA THR A 63 -24.45 2.49 -9.48
C THR A 63 -23.63 1.21 -9.44
N VAL A 64 -24.02 0.27 -8.59
CA VAL A 64 -23.40 -1.07 -8.49
C VAL A 64 -24.47 -2.12 -8.38
N GLU A 65 -24.50 -3.06 -9.31
CA GLU A 65 -25.45 -4.17 -9.36
C GLU A 65 -24.68 -5.48 -9.54
N ALA A 66 -25.27 -6.58 -9.04
CA ALA A 66 -24.77 -7.92 -9.29
C ALA A 66 -25.53 -8.55 -10.46
N GLY A 67 -24.78 -9.11 -11.41
CA GLY A 67 -25.31 -9.96 -12.47
C GLY A 67 -24.86 -11.41 -12.34
N GLU A 68 -25.23 -12.25 -13.29
CA GLU A 68 -24.76 -13.64 -13.37
C GLU A 68 -23.28 -13.65 -13.81
N GLY A 69 -22.38 -14.03 -12.87
CA GLY A 69 -20.94 -14.05 -13.11
C GLY A 69 -20.30 -12.67 -13.36
N CYS A 70 -20.94 -11.58 -12.92
CA CYS A 70 -20.42 -10.22 -13.13
C CYS A 70 -20.92 -9.24 -12.05
N ILE A 71 -20.29 -8.08 -12.03
CA ILE A 71 -20.85 -6.86 -11.45
C ILE A 71 -21.08 -5.86 -12.57
N VAL A 72 -22.09 -5.01 -12.43
CA VAL A 72 -22.37 -3.90 -13.33
C VAL A 72 -22.18 -2.60 -12.56
N VAL A 73 -21.27 -1.78 -13.03
CA VAL A 73 -20.96 -0.49 -12.40
C VAL A 73 -21.17 0.61 -13.44
N ASP A 74 -22.06 1.55 -13.15
CA ASP A 74 -22.44 2.66 -14.06
C ASP A 74 -22.80 2.17 -15.48
N GLY A 75 -23.50 1.03 -15.54
CA GLY A 75 -23.90 0.39 -16.80
C GLY A 75 -22.78 -0.43 -17.48
N LYS A 76 -21.53 -0.37 -17.03
CA LYS A 76 -20.44 -1.19 -17.56
C LYS A 76 -20.37 -2.54 -16.84
N THR A 77 -20.46 -3.62 -17.60
CA THR A 77 -20.34 -4.99 -17.09
C THR A 77 -18.89 -5.39 -16.88
N ILE A 78 -18.52 -5.81 -15.67
CA ILE A 78 -17.20 -6.34 -15.33
C ILE A 78 -17.37 -7.83 -14.99
N LYS A 79 -16.77 -8.68 -15.81
CA LYS A 79 -16.84 -10.14 -15.62
C LYS A 79 -16.08 -10.58 -14.38
N ILE A 80 -16.68 -11.50 -13.61
CA ILE A 80 -16.05 -12.15 -12.46
C ILE A 80 -15.78 -13.60 -12.82
N TYR A 81 -14.50 -13.97 -12.78
CA TYR A 81 -14.05 -15.34 -12.84
C TYR A 81 -14.01 -15.94 -11.44
N LYS A 82 -14.24 -17.23 -11.32
CA LYS A 82 -14.19 -17.99 -10.06
C LYS A 82 -13.14 -19.10 -10.13
N GLU A 83 -11.93 -18.74 -10.56
CA GLU A 83 -10.87 -19.71 -10.77
C GLU A 83 -9.82 -19.61 -9.66
N ALA A 84 -9.57 -20.73 -8.99
CA ALA A 84 -8.56 -20.82 -7.94
C ALA A 84 -7.15 -20.96 -8.48
N ASP A 85 -7.02 -21.56 -9.66
CA ASP A 85 -5.74 -21.76 -10.35
C ASP A 85 -5.53 -20.63 -11.37
N ALA A 86 -4.66 -19.69 -11.03
CA ALA A 86 -4.42 -18.51 -11.84
C ALA A 86 -3.93 -18.83 -13.27
N SER A 87 -3.30 -19.99 -13.48
CA SER A 87 -2.82 -20.41 -14.81
C SER A 87 -3.95 -20.73 -15.81
N LYS A 88 -5.17 -20.92 -15.31
CA LYS A 88 -6.37 -21.21 -16.12
C LYS A 88 -7.21 -19.97 -16.42
N LEU A 89 -6.79 -18.80 -15.96
CA LEU A 89 -7.50 -17.57 -16.22
C LEU A 89 -7.25 -17.09 -17.66
N PRO A 90 -8.23 -16.51 -18.36
CA PRO A 90 -8.12 -16.20 -19.79
C PRO A 90 -7.46 -14.83 -20.04
N TRP A 91 -6.37 -14.51 -19.33
CA TRP A 91 -5.74 -13.19 -19.42
C TRP A 91 -5.26 -12.84 -20.84
N GLY A 92 -4.67 -13.83 -21.53
CA GLY A 92 -4.25 -13.66 -22.90
C GLY A 92 -5.41 -13.43 -23.88
N GLU A 93 -6.53 -14.16 -23.72
CA GLU A 93 -7.70 -14.05 -24.59
C GLU A 93 -8.37 -12.66 -24.50
N ILE A 94 -8.43 -12.09 -23.30
CA ILE A 94 -9.02 -10.76 -23.08
C ILE A 94 -8.00 -9.61 -23.19
N GLY A 95 -6.73 -9.94 -23.43
CA GLY A 95 -5.65 -8.98 -23.69
C GLY A 95 -5.27 -8.15 -22.47
N VAL A 96 -5.10 -8.79 -21.31
CA VAL A 96 -4.69 -8.14 -20.06
C VAL A 96 -3.25 -7.65 -20.16
N ASP A 97 -3.05 -6.35 -19.93
CA ASP A 97 -1.71 -5.77 -19.85
C ASP A 97 -1.09 -6.02 -18.46
N VAL A 98 -1.85 -5.76 -17.39
CA VAL A 98 -1.38 -5.93 -16.03
C VAL A 98 -2.38 -6.68 -15.18
N VAL A 99 -1.94 -7.73 -14.49
CA VAL A 99 -2.69 -8.34 -13.39
C VAL A 99 -2.29 -7.66 -12.08
N LEU A 100 -3.27 -7.15 -11.36
CA LEU A 100 -3.12 -6.75 -9.97
C LEU A 100 -3.43 -7.93 -9.06
N GLU A 101 -2.39 -8.49 -8.41
CA GLU A 101 -2.51 -9.62 -7.52
C GLU A 101 -2.81 -9.18 -6.07
N CYS A 102 -4.02 -9.41 -5.59
CA CYS A 102 -4.53 -8.99 -4.28
C CYS A 102 -5.04 -10.14 -3.41
N THR A 103 -4.83 -11.40 -3.80
CA THR A 103 -5.33 -12.56 -3.04
C THR A 103 -4.52 -12.87 -1.80
N GLY A 104 -3.24 -12.52 -1.79
CA GLY A 104 -2.27 -12.94 -0.78
C GLY A 104 -1.79 -14.40 -0.93
N PHE A 105 -2.15 -15.11 -2.01
CA PHE A 105 -1.70 -16.47 -2.31
C PHE A 105 -0.50 -16.48 -3.26
N TYR A 106 -0.49 -15.61 -4.25
CA TYR A 106 0.54 -15.52 -5.28
C TYR A 106 1.61 -14.47 -4.95
N CYS A 107 2.06 -14.42 -3.67
CA CYS A 107 3.00 -13.41 -3.17
C CYS A 107 4.46 -13.84 -3.32
N SER A 108 4.87 -14.31 -4.50
CA SER A 108 6.26 -14.57 -4.90
C SER A 108 6.35 -14.57 -6.41
N LYS A 109 7.57 -14.40 -6.94
CA LYS A 109 7.82 -14.43 -8.38
C LYS A 109 7.32 -15.74 -9.00
N ASP A 110 7.75 -16.88 -8.44
CA ASP A 110 7.39 -18.21 -8.93
C ASP A 110 5.88 -18.44 -8.96
N LYS A 111 5.17 -18.05 -7.90
CA LYS A 111 3.71 -18.21 -7.85
C LYS A 111 3.01 -17.29 -8.82
N SER A 112 3.44 -16.04 -8.93
CA SER A 112 2.85 -15.05 -9.83
C SER A 112 3.13 -15.35 -11.30
N GLN A 113 4.10 -16.24 -11.60
CA GLN A 113 4.35 -16.72 -12.96
C GLN A 113 3.10 -17.33 -13.58
N ALA A 114 2.21 -17.94 -12.78
CA ALA A 114 0.93 -18.47 -13.25
C ALA A 114 0.07 -17.45 -14.02
N HIS A 115 0.15 -16.17 -13.66
CA HIS A 115 -0.56 -15.12 -14.40
C HIS A 115 0.07 -14.79 -15.75
N ILE A 116 1.40 -14.85 -15.83
CA ILE A 116 2.14 -14.69 -17.08
C ILE A 116 1.85 -15.88 -18.00
N ASP A 117 1.86 -17.10 -17.46
CA ASP A 117 1.55 -18.33 -18.20
C ASP A 117 0.09 -18.32 -18.73
N ALA A 118 -0.81 -17.65 -18.01
CA ALA A 118 -2.19 -17.38 -18.44
C ALA A 118 -2.31 -16.27 -19.50
N GLY A 119 -1.20 -15.64 -19.89
CA GLY A 119 -1.12 -14.66 -20.97
C GLY A 119 -1.22 -13.20 -20.55
N ALA A 120 -1.10 -12.86 -19.27
CA ALA A 120 -0.91 -11.48 -18.83
C ALA A 120 0.51 -11.01 -19.23
N LYS A 121 0.65 -9.73 -19.60
CA LYS A 121 1.98 -9.20 -19.94
C LYS A 121 2.81 -8.90 -18.69
N LYS A 122 2.18 -8.37 -17.66
CA LYS A 122 2.83 -7.93 -16.42
C LYS A 122 1.99 -8.26 -15.20
N VAL A 123 2.64 -8.38 -14.02
CA VAL A 123 1.98 -8.61 -12.72
C VAL A 123 2.50 -7.63 -11.67
N VAL A 124 1.60 -6.99 -10.94
CA VAL A 124 1.90 -6.20 -9.75
C VAL A 124 1.35 -6.91 -8.52
N ILE A 125 2.23 -7.34 -7.63
CA ILE A 125 1.85 -8.03 -6.38
C ILE A 125 1.59 -6.98 -5.29
N SER A 126 0.40 -7.01 -4.70
CA SER A 126 -0.01 -6.07 -3.64
C SER A 126 0.50 -6.45 -2.24
N ALA A 127 1.71 -6.98 -2.16
CA ALA A 127 2.33 -7.43 -0.91
C ALA A 127 3.85 -7.54 -1.08
N PRO A 128 4.64 -7.57 0.02
CA PRO A 128 6.03 -7.99 -0.04
C PRO A 128 6.14 -9.41 -0.63
N ALA A 129 7.03 -9.62 -1.59
CA ALA A 129 7.05 -10.83 -2.43
C ALA A 129 8.41 -11.52 -2.55
N GLY A 130 9.33 -11.26 -1.63
CA GLY A 130 10.68 -11.82 -1.63
C GLY A 130 11.74 -10.85 -2.15
N ASN A 131 12.95 -11.36 -2.42
CA ASN A 131 14.10 -10.56 -2.84
C ASN A 131 14.55 -10.89 -4.26
N ASP A 132 13.82 -11.76 -4.95
CA ASP A 132 14.11 -12.26 -6.30
C ASP A 132 13.35 -11.49 -7.38
N LEU A 133 12.65 -10.45 -6.98
CA LEU A 133 11.92 -9.50 -7.84
C LEU A 133 12.05 -8.08 -7.29
N LYS A 134 11.85 -7.09 -8.15
CA LYS A 134 11.92 -5.69 -7.74
C LYS A 134 10.76 -5.32 -6.82
N THR A 135 11.09 -4.62 -5.74
CA THR A 135 10.13 -4.03 -4.80
C THR A 135 10.08 -2.54 -5.03
N ILE A 136 8.93 -2.02 -5.40
CA ILE A 136 8.74 -0.64 -5.85
C ILE A 136 7.93 0.16 -4.85
N VAL A 137 8.43 1.34 -4.54
CA VAL A 137 7.69 2.44 -3.91
C VAL A 137 7.68 3.60 -4.89
N PHE A 138 6.50 3.94 -5.40
CA PHE A 138 6.34 5.01 -6.37
C PHE A 138 6.85 6.35 -5.82
N SER A 139 7.54 7.13 -6.63
CA SER A 139 8.28 8.35 -6.31
C SER A 139 9.56 8.17 -5.47
N VAL A 140 10.04 6.92 -5.32
CA VAL A 140 11.32 6.64 -4.67
C VAL A 140 12.25 5.83 -5.57
N ASN A 141 11.76 4.76 -6.21
CA ASN A 141 12.59 3.86 -7.02
C ASN A 141 11.89 3.25 -8.24
N GLU A 142 10.77 3.79 -8.71
CA GLU A 142 10.09 3.31 -9.92
C GLU A 142 10.95 3.41 -11.17
N ASP A 143 11.89 4.35 -11.20
CA ASP A 143 12.85 4.54 -12.29
C ASP A 143 13.85 3.38 -12.45
N THR A 144 13.92 2.49 -11.46
CA THR A 144 14.71 1.24 -11.55
C THR A 144 14.05 0.19 -12.43
N LEU A 145 12.75 0.35 -12.75
CA LEU A 145 12.01 -0.58 -13.60
C LEU A 145 12.47 -0.47 -15.06
N THR A 146 12.42 -1.59 -15.74
CA THR A 146 12.74 -1.71 -17.17
C THR A 146 11.64 -2.47 -17.91
N ALA A 147 11.64 -2.42 -19.25
CA ALA A 147 10.71 -3.17 -20.08
C ALA A 147 10.82 -4.70 -19.93
N ASP A 148 11.96 -5.20 -19.45
CA ASP A 148 12.20 -6.64 -19.24
C ASP A 148 11.58 -7.14 -17.93
N ASP A 149 11.19 -6.25 -17.02
CA ASP A 149 10.50 -6.64 -15.79
C ASP A 149 9.07 -7.07 -16.11
N THR A 150 8.67 -8.23 -15.62
CA THR A 150 7.31 -8.77 -15.84
C THR A 150 6.52 -8.94 -14.56
N ILE A 151 7.19 -9.17 -13.43
CA ILE A 151 6.55 -9.37 -12.11
C ILE A 151 7.26 -8.50 -11.09
N ILE A 152 6.52 -7.65 -10.39
CA ILE A 152 7.04 -6.75 -9.37
C ILE A 152 6.20 -6.77 -8.10
N SER A 153 6.78 -6.34 -6.99
CA SER A 153 6.09 -6.08 -5.73
C SER A 153 5.86 -4.58 -5.55
N ALA A 154 4.64 -4.18 -5.20
CA ALA A 154 4.34 -2.82 -4.76
C ALA A 154 4.64 -2.59 -3.26
N ALA A 155 5.51 -3.41 -2.67
CA ALA A 155 5.89 -3.36 -1.26
C ALA A 155 4.71 -3.53 -0.28
N SER A 156 4.79 -2.93 0.91
CA SER A 156 3.71 -2.86 1.89
C SER A 156 3.25 -1.41 2.11
N CYS A 157 2.09 -1.23 2.73
CA CYS A 157 1.59 0.10 3.10
C CYS A 157 2.58 0.86 3.98
N THR A 158 3.18 0.19 4.97
CA THR A 158 4.17 0.78 5.87
C THR A 158 5.46 1.13 5.14
N THR A 159 5.93 0.29 4.18
CA THR A 159 7.11 0.60 3.36
C THR A 159 6.86 1.82 2.47
N ASN A 160 5.66 1.92 1.88
CA ASN A 160 5.26 3.08 1.07
C ASN A 160 5.19 4.38 1.89
N CYS A 161 4.86 4.30 3.18
CA CYS A 161 4.91 5.45 4.07
C CYS A 161 6.35 5.80 4.51
N LEU A 162 7.14 4.80 4.88
CA LEU A 162 8.50 4.99 5.40
C LEU A 162 9.48 5.49 4.34
N ALA A 163 9.42 4.93 3.12
CA ALA A 163 10.48 5.12 2.13
C ALA A 163 10.68 6.58 1.71
N PRO A 164 9.67 7.37 1.30
CA PRO A 164 9.90 8.75 0.90
C PRO A 164 10.41 9.63 2.05
N MET A 165 9.95 9.39 3.28
CA MET A 165 10.42 10.09 4.47
C MET A 165 11.88 9.74 4.79
N ALA A 166 12.24 8.47 4.75
CA ALA A 166 13.60 8.00 5.02
C ALA A 166 14.58 8.42 3.93
N ASP A 167 14.18 8.38 2.66
CA ASP A 167 14.97 8.83 1.52
C ASP A 167 15.30 10.33 1.60
N THR A 168 14.27 11.13 1.87
CA THR A 168 14.42 12.59 2.04
C THR A 168 15.33 12.93 3.22
N LEU A 169 15.12 12.27 4.39
CA LEU A 169 15.98 12.46 5.54
C LEU A 169 17.42 12.06 5.26
N ASN A 170 17.65 10.92 4.62
CA ASN A 170 18.97 10.40 4.29
C ASN A 170 19.73 11.32 3.31
N LYS A 171 19.01 11.96 2.38
CA LYS A 171 19.58 12.95 1.45
C LYS A 171 19.94 14.28 2.15
N TYR A 172 19.16 14.67 3.16
CA TYR A 172 19.42 15.88 3.96
C TYR A 172 20.54 15.67 4.98
N ALA A 173 20.52 14.56 5.72
CA ALA A 173 21.51 14.16 6.70
C ALA A 173 21.61 12.63 6.72
N GLU A 174 22.80 12.09 6.47
CA GLU A 174 23.00 10.64 6.27
C GLU A 174 22.57 9.82 7.48
N ILE A 175 21.60 8.93 7.31
CA ILE A 175 21.16 8.00 8.34
C ILE A 175 22.26 6.98 8.63
N GLN A 176 22.72 6.94 9.89
CA GLN A 176 23.68 5.97 10.38
C GLN A 176 23.01 4.71 10.92
N SER A 177 21.94 4.90 11.69
CA SER A 177 21.09 3.83 12.22
C SER A 177 19.73 4.39 12.61
N GLY A 178 18.72 3.53 12.75
CA GLY A 178 17.41 3.99 13.20
C GLY A 178 16.46 2.87 13.61
N ILE A 179 15.45 3.27 14.36
CA ILE A 179 14.33 2.43 14.76
C ILE A 179 13.05 3.04 14.20
N MET A 180 12.33 2.29 13.36
CA MET A 180 11.00 2.69 12.96
C MET A 180 9.95 1.98 13.81
N SER A 181 8.93 2.71 14.20
CA SER A 181 7.72 2.16 14.83
C SER A 181 6.51 2.58 14.04
N THR A 182 5.64 1.64 13.69
CA THR A 182 4.34 2.01 13.13
C THR A 182 3.22 1.76 14.13
N ILE A 183 2.41 2.79 14.37
CA ILE A 183 1.13 2.67 15.07
C ILE A 183 0.09 2.43 13.98
N HIS A 184 -0.34 1.17 13.86
CA HIS A 184 -1.05 0.68 12.71
C HIS A 184 -2.51 0.33 13.04
N ALA A 185 -3.44 0.73 12.18
CA ALA A 185 -4.82 0.27 12.27
C ALA A 185 -4.89 -1.27 12.24
N TYR A 186 -5.90 -1.86 12.85
CA TYR A 186 -6.15 -3.31 12.70
C TYR A 186 -6.51 -3.65 11.25
N THR A 187 -6.26 -4.87 10.85
CA THR A 187 -6.54 -5.34 9.48
C THR A 187 -7.27 -6.68 9.52
N GLY A 188 -7.88 -7.08 8.40
CA GLY A 188 -8.71 -8.29 8.29
C GLY A 188 -7.97 -9.62 8.51
N ASP A 189 -6.66 -9.60 8.75
CA ASP A 189 -5.90 -10.78 9.17
C ASP A 189 -5.93 -10.99 10.69
N GLN A 190 -6.38 -10.02 11.48
CA GLN A 190 -6.59 -10.15 12.92
C GLN A 190 -7.98 -10.73 13.22
N MET A 191 -8.12 -11.36 14.39
CA MET A 191 -9.40 -11.87 14.83
C MET A 191 -10.30 -10.76 15.37
N ILE A 192 -11.61 -10.89 15.17
CA ILE A 192 -12.64 -9.99 15.75
C ILE A 192 -12.71 -10.22 17.25
N LEU A 193 -12.90 -11.49 17.65
CA LEU A 193 -12.78 -11.98 19.04
C LEU A 193 -11.62 -12.97 19.11
N ASP A 194 -11.15 -13.29 20.34
CA ASP A 194 -10.09 -14.26 20.55
C ASP A 194 -10.41 -15.59 19.86
N GLY A 195 -9.54 -16.06 18.99
CA GLY A 195 -9.75 -17.28 18.23
C GLY A 195 -8.49 -17.72 17.48
N PRO A 196 -8.48 -18.95 16.94
CA PRO A 196 -7.30 -19.50 16.26
C PRO A 196 -6.93 -18.69 15.03
N HIS A 197 -5.72 -18.13 15.01
CA HIS A 197 -5.19 -17.43 13.86
C HIS A 197 -4.65 -18.42 12.81
N ARG A 198 -5.04 -18.25 11.54
CA ARG A 198 -4.72 -19.18 10.43
C ARG A 198 -3.22 -19.45 10.21
N LYS A 199 -2.34 -18.52 10.64
CA LYS A 199 -0.88 -18.65 10.55
C LYS A 199 -0.21 -18.92 11.90
N GLY A 200 -0.99 -19.21 12.97
CA GLY A 200 -0.47 -19.53 14.30
C GLY A 200 0.13 -18.33 15.06
N ASP A 201 -0.17 -17.10 14.67
CA ASP A 201 0.27 -15.91 15.41
C ASP A 201 -0.62 -15.68 16.63
N TYR A 202 -0.06 -15.89 17.83
CA TYR A 202 -0.78 -15.79 19.11
C TYR A 202 -1.28 -14.38 19.42
N ARG A 203 -0.58 -13.33 18.96
CA ARG A 203 -1.00 -11.93 19.19
C ARG A 203 -2.11 -11.53 18.25
N ARG A 204 -2.03 -11.89 16.96
CA ARG A 204 -3.10 -11.66 15.98
C ARG A 204 -4.34 -12.52 16.22
N ALA A 205 -4.21 -13.57 17.04
CA ALA A 205 -5.33 -14.39 17.51
C ALA A 205 -6.23 -13.67 18.51
N ARG A 206 -5.82 -12.50 19.02
CA ARG A 206 -6.59 -11.70 19.98
C ARG A 206 -7.46 -10.67 19.26
N ALA A 207 -8.55 -10.26 19.93
CA ALA A 207 -9.53 -9.30 19.42
C ALA A 207 -8.86 -7.97 18.99
N GLY A 208 -8.86 -7.70 17.71
CA GLY A 208 -8.14 -6.55 17.12
C GLY A 208 -8.70 -5.20 17.55
N ALA A 209 -10.03 -5.09 17.69
CA ALA A 209 -10.70 -3.85 18.06
C ALA A 209 -10.69 -3.55 19.56
N ALA A 210 -10.07 -4.42 20.39
CA ALA A 210 -10.07 -4.29 21.85
C ALA A 210 -8.65 -4.27 22.47
N ASN A 211 -7.60 -4.41 21.64
CA ASN A 211 -6.24 -4.56 22.14
C ASN A 211 -5.23 -3.72 21.36
N ILE A 212 -4.18 -3.27 22.05
CA ILE A 212 -2.92 -2.91 21.42
C ILE A 212 -2.16 -4.22 21.16
N VAL A 213 -1.86 -4.52 19.91
CA VAL A 213 -1.27 -5.79 19.49
C VAL A 213 0.14 -5.58 18.93
N PRO A 214 1.21 -5.87 19.73
CA PRO A 214 2.57 -5.78 19.22
C PRO A 214 2.82 -6.82 18.11
N ASN A 215 3.45 -6.39 17.03
CA ASN A 215 3.77 -7.21 15.88
C ASN A 215 5.16 -6.90 15.33
N SER A 216 5.77 -7.86 14.67
CA SER A 216 6.91 -7.59 13.80
C SER A 216 6.43 -6.89 12.52
N THR A 217 7.30 -6.08 11.93
CA THR A 217 7.10 -5.51 10.60
C THR A 217 8.29 -5.82 9.72
N GLY A 218 8.02 -6.20 8.47
CA GLY A 218 9.06 -6.36 7.45
C GLY A 218 9.50 -5.04 6.80
N ALA A 219 8.83 -3.93 7.11
CA ALA A 219 9.05 -2.65 6.43
C ALA A 219 10.49 -2.12 6.59
N ALA A 220 11.05 -2.22 7.81
CA ALA A 220 12.44 -1.79 8.05
C ALA A 220 13.47 -2.63 7.27
N LYS A 221 13.21 -3.92 7.06
CA LYS A 221 14.07 -4.78 6.21
C LYS A 221 13.85 -4.50 4.73
N ALA A 222 12.60 -4.27 4.34
CA ALA A 222 12.24 -3.99 2.95
C ALA A 222 12.76 -2.64 2.45
N ILE A 223 13.11 -1.72 3.37
CA ILE A 223 13.65 -0.41 2.98
C ILE A 223 14.94 -0.56 2.17
N GLY A 224 15.80 -1.51 2.50
CA GLY A 224 17.05 -1.77 1.76
C GLY A 224 16.85 -2.32 0.34
N LEU A 225 15.64 -2.81 0.00
CA LEU A 225 15.26 -3.19 -1.37
C LEU A 225 14.85 -1.98 -2.21
N VAL A 226 14.41 -0.91 -1.54
CA VAL A 226 13.92 0.32 -2.17
C VAL A 226 14.99 1.40 -2.17
N ILE A 227 15.74 1.52 -1.08
CA ILE A 227 16.83 2.47 -0.86
C ILE A 227 18.06 1.67 -0.40
N PRO A 228 18.93 1.23 -1.33
CA PRO A 228 20.06 0.35 -1.02
C PRO A 228 21.00 0.89 0.05
N GLU A 229 21.18 2.22 0.14
CA GLU A 229 22.04 2.90 1.12
C GLU A 229 21.54 2.70 2.57
N LEU A 230 20.27 2.36 2.76
CA LEU A 230 19.67 2.10 4.08
C LEU A 230 19.64 0.62 4.45
N ASN A 231 20.23 -0.26 3.60
CA ASN A 231 20.26 -1.68 3.89
C ASN A 231 21.02 -1.97 5.20
N GLY A 232 20.30 -2.61 6.14
CA GLY A 232 20.85 -2.96 7.46
C GLY A 232 20.92 -1.83 8.48
N LYS A 233 20.63 -0.57 8.09
CA LYS A 233 20.67 0.59 9.01
C LYS A 233 19.40 0.72 9.85
N LEU A 234 18.27 0.17 9.41
CA LEU A 234 16.97 0.31 10.10
C LEU A 234 16.46 -1.01 10.65
N ILE A 235 15.95 -0.96 11.88
CA ILE A 235 15.13 -2.02 12.49
C ILE A 235 13.73 -1.48 12.80
N GLY A 236 12.76 -2.35 13.06
CA GLY A 236 11.41 -1.83 13.32
C GLY A 236 10.42 -2.79 13.93
N SER A 237 9.37 -2.22 14.47
CA SER A 237 8.23 -2.90 15.08
C SER A 237 6.91 -2.25 14.66
N ALA A 238 5.81 -2.93 14.93
CA ALA A 238 4.46 -2.43 14.73
C ALA A 238 3.63 -2.60 16.01
N GLN A 239 2.80 -1.60 16.29
CA GLN A 239 1.76 -1.69 17.32
C GLN A 239 0.41 -1.54 16.62
N ARG A 240 -0.38 -2.61 16.57
CA ARG A 240 -1.73 -2.52 16.03
C ARG A 240 -2.68 -2.00 17.07
N VAL A 241 -3.50 -1.02 16.71
CA VAL A 241 -4.39 -0.29 17.62
C VAL A 241 -5.85 -0.38 17.17
N PRO A 242 -6.84 -0.14 18.06
CA PRO A 242 -8.27 -0.26 17.79
C PRO A 242 -8.83 0.87 16.91
N VAL A 243 -8.26 1.10 15.71
CA VAL A 243 -8.81 2.00 14.69
C VAL A 243 -8.97 1.26 13.38
N PRO A 244 -10.02 1.53 12.59
CA PRO A 244 -10.34 0.75 11.38
C PRO A 244 -9.39 1.03 10.21
N THR A 245 -8.89 2.26 10.09
CA THR A 245 -7.88 2.70 9.12
C THR A 245 -7.26 4.02 9.59
N GLY A 246 -6.17 4.46 8.96
CA GLY A 246 -5.37 5.59 9.42
C GLY A 246 -4.28 5.14 10.38
N SER A 247 -3.04 5.20 9.92
CA SER A 247 -1.83 4.72 10.61
C SER A 247 -0.73 5.78 10.57
N THR A 248 0.24 5.67 11.46
CA THR A 248 1.41 6.55 11.45
C THR A 248 2.70 5.75 11.56
N THR A 249 3.74 6.22 10.89
CA THR A 249 5.11 5.70 10.99
C THR A 249 6.00 6.74 11.65
N ILE A 250 6.67 6.35 12.72
CA ILE A 250 7.65 7.13 13.45
C ILE A 250 9.03 6.56 13.12
N LEU A 251 9.94 7.37 12.63
CA LEU A 251 11.34 7.02 12.43
C LEU A 251 12.18 7.84 13.41
N THR A 252 12.80 7.16 14.38
CA THR A 252 13.84 7.71 15.23
C THR A 252 15.17 7.24 14.68
N ALA A 253 16.05 8.16 14.30
CA ALA A 253 17.32 7.85 13.65
C ALA A 253 18.45 8.69 14.19
N VAL A 254 19.66 8.09 14.20
CA VAL A 254 20.91 8.83 14.32
C VAL A 254 21.34 9.21 12.92
N VAL A 255 21.50 10.51 12.69
CA VAL A 255 21.93 11.05 11.40
C VAL A 255 23.26 11.79 11.55
N LYS A 256 24.05 11.77 10.49
CA LYS A 256 25.31 12.52 10.38
C LYS A 256 25.09 13.75 9.50
N GLY A 257 25.45 14.91 10.01
CA GLY A 257 25.32 16.16 9.28
C GLY A 257 25.91 17.34 10.02
N THR A 258 25.91 18.50 9.37
CA THR A 258 26.29 19.77 9.99
C THR A 258 25.04 20.62 10.16
N ASP A 259 24.83 21.16 11.37
CA ASP A 259 23.71 22.06 11.68
C ASP A 259 22.33 21.46 11.34
N VAL A 260 22.10 20.19 11.73
CA VAL A 260 20.79 19.54 11.56
C VAL A 260 19.79 20.19 12.53
N THR A 261 18.71 20.73 11.97
CA THR A 261 17.66 21.45 12.72
C THR A 261 16.27 20.98 12.33
N VAL A 262 15.29 21.24 13.18
CA VAL A 262 13.86 21.00 12.89
C VAL A 262 13.45 21.71 11.60
N ASP A 263 13.76 23.01 11.49
CA ASP A 263 13.42 23.82 10.31
C ASP A 263 14.09 23.30 9.04
N GLY A 264 15.34 22.85 9.14
CA GLY A 264 16.09 22.30 8.01
C GLY A 264 15.48 20.99 7.50
N ILE A 265 15.12 20.08 8.43
CA ILE A 265 14.43 18.83 8.08
C ILE A 265 13.07 19.15 7.46
N ASN A 266 12.25 19.99 8.11
CA ASN A 266 10.92 20.35 7.61
C ASN A 266 10.98 21.02 6.23
N ALA A 267 11.97 21.88 5.99
CA ALA A 267 12.20 22.49 4.68
C ALA A 267 12.56 21.45 3.60
N ALA A 268 13.44 20.48 3.92
CA ALA A 268 13.79 19.39 3.03
C ALA A 268 12.57 18.52 2.69
N MET A 269 11.77 18.17 3.67
CA MET A 269 10.53 17.39 3.48
C MET A 269 9.50 18.16 2.65
N LYS A 270 9.34 19.45 2.89
CA LYS A 270 8.46 20.32 2.12
C LYS A 270 8.90 20.44 0.65
N ALA A 271 10.21 20.53 0.42
CA ALA A 271 10.77 20.58 -0.93
C ALA A 271 10.61 19.26 -1.70
N ALA A 272 10.57 18.11 -0.99
CA ALA A 272 10.33 16.80 -1.57
C ALA A 272 8.84 16.47 -1.81
N ALA A 273 7.92 17.35 -1.39
CA ALA A 273 6.48 17.12 -1.54
C ALA A 273 6.06 16.99 -3.01
N SER A 274 5.16 16.06 -3.27
CA SER A 274 4.66 15.71 -4.60
C SER A 274 3.21 15.20 -4.53
N ALA A 275 2.64 14.79 -5.66
CA ALA A 275 1.34 14.11 -5.68
C ALA A 275 1.33 12.76 -4.92
N SER A 276 2.50 12.24 -4.60
CA SER A 276 2.73 10.94 -3.96
C SER A 276 3.19 11.06 -2.51
N TYR A 277 3.89 12.13 -2.18
CA TYR A 277 4.43 12.44 -0.86
C TYR A 277 3.93 13.80 -0.40
N GLY A 278 3.04 13.81 0.59
CA GLY A 278 2.42 15.02 1.12
C GLY A 278 3.22 15.64 2.27
N TYR A 279 2.93 16.92 2.55
CA TYR A 279 3.50 17.68 3.66
C TYR A 279 2.38 18.36 4.44
N ASN A 280 2.41 18.26 5.77
CA ASN A 280 1.38 18.79 6.66
C ASN A 280 1.98 19.60 7.81
N GLU A 281 1.34 20.72 8.15
CA GLU A 281 1.67 21.61 9.27
C GLU A 281 0.52 21.73 10.30
N ASP A 282 -0.62 21.06 10.03
CA ASP A 282 -1.78 21.06 10.93
C ASP A 282 -1.71 19.93 11.97
N PRO A 283 -2.27 20.12 13.17
CA PRO A 283 -2.30 19.10 14.22
C PRO A 283 -3.38 18.04 13.94
N ILE A 284 -3.10 17.15 13.00
CA ILE A 284 -4.01 16.09 12.55
C ILE A 284 -3.92 14.81 13.38
N VAL A 285 -4.95 13.97 13.24
CA VAL A 285 -5.04 12.64 13.85
C VAL A 285 -5.40 11.59 12.80
N SER A 286 -5.39 10.32 13.19
CA SER A 286 -5.56 9.19 12.25
C SER A 286 -6.85 9.21 11.42
N SER A 287 -7.94 9.79 11.91
CA SER A 287 -9.20 9.91 11.16
C SER A 287 -9.13 10.92 10.02
N ASP A 288 -8.23 11.89 10.09
CA ASP A 288 -8.11 12.96 9.08
C ASP A 288 -7.40 12.47 7.81
N VAL A 289 -6.68 11.35 7.89
CA VAL A 289 -5.96 10.76 6.75
C VAL A 289 -6.76 9.68 6.02
N ILE A 290 -7.99 9.40 6.46
CA ILE A 290 -8.85 8.39 5.82
C ILE A 290 -9.20 8.86 4.40
N GLY A 291 -8.96 7.98 3.43
CA GLY A 291 -9.23 8.25 2.02
C GLY A 291 -8.18 9.10 1.31
N MET A 292 -7.10 9.53 1.99
CA MET A 292 -6.05 10.30 1.33
C MET A 292 -5.29 9.47 0.29
N THR A 293 -4.75 10.15 -0.71
CA THR A 293 -4.06 9.53 -1.86
C THR A 293 -2.54 9.68 -1.84
N TYR A 294 -1.97 10.43 -0.89
CA TYR A 294 -0.54 10.40 -0.66
C TYR A 294 -0.12 9.03 -0.11
N GLY A 295 0.97 8.46 -0.60
CA GLY A 295 1.55 7.24 -0.04
C GLY A 295 2.08 7.44 1.38
N SER A 296 2.54 8.66 1.64
CA SER A 296 3.06 9.15 2.91
C SER A 296 2.74 10.63 3.04
N LEU A 297 2.25 11.05 4.21
CA LEU A 297 2.01 12.45 4.54
C LEU A 297 2.90 12.84 5.72
N PHE A 298 3.96 13.59 5.43
CA PHE A 298 4.89 14.05 6.45
C PHE A 298 4.21 15.03 7.41
N ASP A 299 4.44 14.83 8.71
CA ASP A 299 3.91 15.68 9.78
C ASP A 299 5.02 16.56 10.36
N ALA A 300 5.10 17.80 9.92
CA ALA A 300 6.11 18.77 10.36
C ALA A 300 5.96 19.16 11.83
N THR A 301 4.80 18.94 12.43
CA THR A 301 4.53 19.26 13.85
C THR A 301 5.21 18.27 14.80
N GLN A 302 5.65 17.10 14.30
CA GLN A 302 6.20 16.01 15.09
C GLN A 302 7.72 15.84 14.93
N THR A 303 8.39 16.73 14.19
CA THR A 303 9.84 16.68 13.99
C THR A 303 10.56 17.06 15.27
N MET A 304 11.51 16.24 15.70
CA MET A 304 12.37 16.48 16.87
C MET A 304 13.83 16.30 16.48
N VAL A 305 14.70 17.12 17.05
CA VAL A 305 16.16 17.05 16.83
C VAL A 305 16.88 17.25 18.14
N SER A 306 17.86 16.39 18.43
CA SER A 306 18.77 16.50 19.57
C SER A 306 20.21 16.26 19.10
N LYS A 307 21.11 17.19 19.40
CA LYS A 307 22.54 17.04 19.09
C LYS A 307 23.18 16.09 20.10
N ILE A 308 23.83 15.01 19.62
CA ILE A 308 24.47 13.99 20.48
C ILE A 308 26.00 14.02 20.39
N ALA A 309 26.56 14.51 19.27
CA ALA A 309 27.99 14.75 19.10
C ALA A 309 28.21 15.87 18.07
N ASP A 310 29.46 16.20 17.73
CA ASP A 310 29.76 17.35 16.86
C ASP A 310 29.09 17.26 15.49
N ASP A 311 29.04 16.07 14.91
CA ASP A 311 28.45 15.80 13.59
C ASP A 311 27.30 14.75 13.63
N LEU A 312 26.82 14.40 14.83
CA LEU A 312 25.76 13.41 15.03
C LEU A 312 24.54 14.00 15.74
N TYR A 313 23.37 13.68 15.22
CA TYR A 313 22.09 14.10 15.75
C TYR A 313 21.15 12.92 15.86
N GLU A 314 20.39 12.87 16.96
CA GLU A 314 19.22 12.02 17.07
C GLU A 314 18.00 12.81 16.59
N VAL A 315 17.27 12.25 15.64
CA VAL A 315 16.11 12.89 15.04
C VAL A 315 14.90 11.97 15.11
N GLN A 316 13.72 12.55 15.29
CA GLN A 316 12.46 11.88 15.08
C GLN A 316 11.72 12.57 13.94
N VAL A 317 11.23 11.80 12.99
CA VAL A 317 10.35 12.23 11.92
C VAL A 317 9.12 11.32 11.86
N VAL A 318 7.98 11.88 11.48
CA VAL A 318 6.69 11.19 11.51
C VAL A 318 5.96 11.39 10.19
N SER A 319 5.36 10.33 9.69
CA SER A 319 4.46 10.39 8.54
C SER A 319 3.18 9.59 8.79
N TRP A 320 2.07 10.12 8.29
CA TRP A 320 0.75 9.49 8.29
C TRP A 320 0.50 8.75 6.98
N TYR A 321 -0.36 7.74 7.04
CA TYR A 321 -0.86 7.04 5.86
C TYR A 321 -2.21 6.37 6.13
N ASP A 322 -3.10 6.43 5.16
CA ASP A 322 -4.22 5.49 5.13
C ASP A 322 -3.66 4.14 4.68
N ASN A 323 -3.58 3.18 5.59
CA ASN A 323 -2.96 1.88 5.30
C ASN A 323 -3.68 1.09 4.18
N GLU A 324 -4.87 1.52 3.79
CA GLU A 324 -5.60 0.98 2.64
C GLU A 324 -5.51 1.91 1.43
N ASN A 325 -6.06 3.13 1.50
CA ASN A 325 -6.19 4.01 0.33
C ASN A 325 -4.88 4.65 -0.12
N SER A 326 -4.00 5.07 0.81
CA SER A 326 -2.66 5.57 0.47
C SER A 326 -1.84 4.52 -0.28
N TYR A 327 -1.81 3.30 0.26
CA TYR A 327 -1.12 2.18 -0.35
C TYR A 327 -1.69 1.85 -1.74
N THR A 328 -3.02 1.80 -1.85
CA THR A 328 -3.70 1.53 -3.12
C THR A 328 -3.37 2.60 -4.16
N SER A 329 -3.29 3.88 -3.77
CA SER A 329 -2.95 4.98 -4.67
C SER A 329 -1.53 4.85 -5.23
N GLN A 330 -0.56 4.47 -4.39
CA GLN A 330 0.81 4.20 -4.84
C GLN A 330 0.87 3.04 -5.82
N MET A 331 0.17 1.96 -5.49
CA MET A 331 0.10 0.77 -6.34
C MET A 331 -0.56 1.07 -7.69
N VAL A 332 -1.63 1.86 -7.73
CA VAL A 332 -2.30 2.27 -8.97
C VAL A 332 -1.36 3.12 -9.83
N ARG A 333 -0.59 4.06 -9.25
CA ARG A 333 0.45 4.81 -9.96
C ARG A 333 1.54 3.87 -10.53
N THR A 334 1.98 2.91 -9.72
CA THR A 334 2.98 1.90 -10.13
C THR A 334 2.47 1.05 -11.30
N ILE A 335 1.18 0.63 -11.28
CA ILE A 335 0.56 -0.13 -12.38
C ILE A 335 0.66 0.64 -13.70
N LYS A 336 0.31 1.93 -13.69
CA LYS A 336 0.35 2.76 -14.91
C LYS A 336 1.78 2.91 -15.42
N TYR A 337 2.69 3.34 -14.56
CA TYR A 337 4.10 3.51 -14.91
C TYR A 337 4.69 2.20 -15.48
N PHE A 338 4.48 1.09 -14.78
CA PHE A 338 4.99 -0.21 -15.19
C PHE A 338 4.41 -0.70 -16.52
N ALA A 339 3.15 -0.43 -16.78
CA ALA A 339 2.49 -0.83 -18.03
C ALA A 339 2.98 -0.02 -19.25
N GLU A 340 3.47 1.19 -19.03
CA GLU A 340 3.94 2.11 -20.09
C GLU A 340 5.42 1.89 -20.48
N LEU A 341 6.15 1.05 -19.72
CA LEU A 341 7.50 0.57 -20.06
C LEU A 341 7.43 -0.58 -21.07
#